data_f290d11fa9f1b5ee294de8cdbd6d08f0
#
_entry.id   f290d11fa9f1b5ee294de8cdbd6d08f0
#
_cell.length_a   1.000
_cell.length_b   1.000
_cell.length_c   1.000
_cell.angle_alpha   90.00
_cell.angle_beta   90.00
_cell.angle_gamma   90.00
#
_symmetry.space_group_name_H-M   'P 1'
#
loop_
_entity.id
_entity.type
_entity.pdbx_description
1 polymer ?
#
loop_
_entity_poly.entity_id
_entity_poly.type
_entity_poly.pdbx_seq_one_letter_code
_entity_poly.pdbx_strand_id
1 'polypeptide(L)'
;MFEEGVNPCPKCRERGEDRAGDNFHFYGEGLGGHCFSCGYTIPSDEYVEETNLRVKGDKNVIKESDIRKMEEKSFTEDELQEFHSKTVDALDPKYKYRGLDTSVCKALGVRWSVDGAGKPTAMHYPATIKNDEGVEVVTGYKSRELPKKFYSSGYVGKCSGFFGQTKAVAETLIIVAGEVDLITAISAMENSDKYRKNYNIVSSPLGEESTAQVIKINYDWVNAHKKIIVCMDDDDAGEVAFSKIQDVVDNEKLYRANLRHNDLNDYLKFKDGDKIAGDIYWNPTPVKTYGIVGSDKIFDRILDAVSTERIPLPPFLHGLDNVFAGGIPLGEVVNIISSVSTGKTVFINEIIMHWLIYSPHRVFIASLEDNVGSYGAKMASRVSGKNILAMRTIEERRAAVMSCKKEVGEFLYDEFGNSRFDMLEKVPSNLEELKEAILYAIKVLGCKIFLFDPLQSIIGTKSLEQQVDWMNFEETIRREHNVTVVNIAHTRKSGSNQKAHSEGGEIVEEDVKGSSQISATATINIILSRNKMAEDEIEKNTTYIDIPKNRTIGITGKDVAKIYYSQAHHTLFDFEYAKEHNFFKGITSEQLKGLLDPNKATIASPDVFDEDDGIEMVTEF
;
A
#
# COMPACT_ATOMS: atom_id res chain seq x y z
N MET A 1 -29.12 -2.06 -26.76
CA MET A 1 -28.78 -3.46 -26.50
C MET A 1 -27.71 -3.83 -27.51
N PHE A 2 -26.61 -4.40 -27.08
CA PHE A 2 -25.54 -4.82 -28.00
C PHE A 2 -25.88 -6.21 -28.56
N GLU A 3 -25.57 -6.45 -29.81
CA GLU A 3 -25.62 -7.79 -30.40
C GLU A 3 -24.26 -8.44 -30.29
N GLU A 4 -24.21 -9.76 -30.15
CA GLU A 4 -22.95 -10.50 -30.09
C GLU A 4 -22.12 -10.21 -31.36
N GLY A 5 -20.85 -9.85 -31.18
CA GLY A 5 -19.96 -9.44 -32.24
C GLY A 5 -19.62 -7.96 -32.22
N VAL A 6 -19.39 -7.40 -33.39
CA VAL A 6 -18.88 -6.02 -33.56
C VAL A 6 -20.02 -5.02 -33.47
N ASN A 7 -19.85 -3.99 -32.65
CA ASN A 7 -20.83 -2.96 -32.35
C ASN A 7 -20.19 -1.56 -32.35
N PRO A 8 -21.00 -0.51 -32.46
CA PRO A 8 -20.55 0.86 -32.24
C PRO A 8 -20.15 1.06 -30.75
N CYS A 9 -18.99 1.64 -30.51
CA CYS A 9 -18.59 1.98 -29.16
C CYS A 9 -19.31 3.23 -28.65
N PRO A 10 -20.03 3.20 -27.51
CA PRO A 10 -20.71 4.37 -26.97
C PRO A 10 -19.76 5.56 -26.75
N LYS A 11 -18.62 5.34 -26.10
CA LYS A 11 -17.64 6.40 -25.80
C LYS A 11 -16.92 6.95 -27.04
N CYS A 12 -16.62 6.10 -28.03
CA CYS A 12 -16.03 6.58 -29.28
C CYS A 12 -17.05 7.38 -30.13
N ARG A 13 -18.33 6.99 -30.10
CA ARG A 13 -19.41 7.73 -30.76
C ARG A 13 -19.59 9.12 -30.17
N GLU A 14 -19.61 9.26 -28.87
CA GLU A 14 -19.69 10.56 -28.18
C GLU A 14 -18.57 11.51 -28.61
N ARG A 15 -17.37 10.96 -28.92
CA ARG A 15 -16.21 11.73 -29.41
C ARG A 15 -16.16 11.89 -30.93
N GLY A 16 -17.11 11.31 -31.66
CA GLY A 16 -17.10 11.30 -33.13
C GLY A 16 -15.99 10.45 -33.77
N GLU A 17 -15.40 9.54 -33.02
CA GLU A 17 -14.23 8.72 -33.41
C GLU A 17 -14.63 7.35 -33.99
N ASP A 18 -15.86 6.88 -33.78
CA ASP A 18 -16.37 5.61 -34.29
C ASP A 18 -17.33 5.83 -35.48
N ARG A 19 -16.77 6.16 -36.65
CA ARG A 19 -17.54 6.42 -37.86
C ARG A 19 -18.03 5.15 -38.58
N ALA A 20 -17.27 4.07 -38.47
CA ALA A 20 -17.60 2.77 -39.04
C ALA A 20 -18.60 2.00 -38.18
N GLY A 21 -18.65 2.29 -36.86
CA GLY A 21 -19.51 1.61 -35.90
C GLY A 21 -19.01 0.21 -35.52
N ASP A 22 -17.69 0.00 -35.57
CA ASP A 22 -17.05 -1.30 -35.44
C ASP A 22 -15.97 -1.37 -34.35
N ASN A 23 -15.89 -0.35 -33.49
CA ASN A 23 -14.84 -0.24 -32.50
C ASN A 23 -15.08 -1.09 -31.21
N PHE A 24 -16.30 -1.57 -30.99
CA PHE A 24 -16.67 -2.31 -29.78
C PHE A 24 -17.05 -3.75 -30.12
N HIS A 25 -16.42 -4.71 -29.48
CA HIS A 25 -16.78 -6.12 -29.61
C HIS A 25 -17.53 -6.57 -28.36
N PHE A 26 -18.79 -7.01 -28.53
CA PHE A 26 -19.61 -7.60 -27.48
C PHE A 26 -19.53 -9.13 -27.60
N TYR A 27 -19.15 -9.79 -26.53
CA TYR A 27 -18.89 -11.24 -26.51
C TYR A 27 -20.14 -12.08 -26.21
N GLY A 28 -21.28 -11.44 -25.98
CA GLY A 28 -22.54 -12.06 -25.62
C GLY A 28 -23.03 -11.67 -24.23
N GLU A 29 -24.29 -12.01 -23.95
CA GLU A 29 -24.94 -11.76 -22.66
C GLU A 29 -24.19 -12.51 -21.56
N GLY A 30 -23.78 -11.82 -20.49
CA GLY A 30 -22.96 -12.38 -19.43
C GLY A 30 -21.45 -12.44 -19.71
N LEU A 31 -20.99 -12.33 -20.96
CA LEU A 31 -19.58 -12.40 -21.33
C LEU A 31 -18.91 -11.01 -21.48
N GLY A 32 -19.73 -9.95 -21.43
CA GLY A 32 -19.24 -8.58 -21.50
C GLY A 32 -18.78 -8.14 -22.89
N GLY A 33 -18.00 -7.06 -22.97
CA GLY A 33 -17.51 -6.52 -24.23
C GLY A 33 -16.37 -5.52 -24.06
N HIS A 34 -15.63 -5.26 -25.14
CA HIS A 34 -14.47 -4.37 -25.11
C HIS A 34 -14.37 -3.52 -26.38
N CYS A 35 -14.01 -2.25 -26.20
CA CYS A 35 -13.67 -1.35 -27.29
C CYS A 35 -12.16 -1.33 -27.55
N PHE A 36 -11.75 -1.77 -28.69
CA PHE A 36 -10.33 -1.82 -29.08
C PHE A 36 -9.71 -0.46 -29.38
N SER A 37 -10.53 0.59 -29.54
CA SER A 37 -10.06 1.95 -29.82
C SER A 37 -9.86 2.78 -28.55
N CYS A 38 -10.84 2.80 -27.62
CA CYS A 38 -10.80 3.66 -26.44
C CYS A 38 -10.69 2.92 -25.11
N GLY A 39 -10.63 1.56 -25.13
CA GLY A 39 -10.54 0.75 -23.92
C GLY A 39 -11.84 0.63 -23.11
N TYR A 40 -12.96 1.16 -23.59
CA TYR A 40 -14.25 0.99 -22.91
C TYR A 40 -14.61 -0.50 -22.81
N THR A 41 -14.93 -0.97 -21.60
CA THR A 41 -15.21 -2.38 -21.32
C THR A 41 -16.53 -2.53 -20.58
N ILE A 42 -17.34 -3.50 -21.01
CA ILE A 42 -18.45 -4.05 -20.21
C ILE A 42 -17.93 -5.33 -19.59
N PRO A 43 -17.86 -5.47 -18.25
CA PRO A 43 -17.37 -6.68 -17.60
C PRO A 43 -18.33 -7.86 -17.82
N SER A 44 -17.80 -9.08 -17.81
CA SER A 44 -18.63 -10.30 -17.81
C SER A 44 -19.36 -10.49 -16.47
N ASP A 45 -20.47 -11.23 -16.47
CA ASP A 45 -21.19 -11.56 -15.23
C ASP A 45 -20.30 -12.40 -14.30
N GLU A 46 -19.51 -13.31 -14.85
CA GLU A 46 -18.52 -14.08 -14.10
C GLU A 46 -17.49 -13.15 -13.43
N TYR A 47 -17.01 -12.12 -14.13
CA TYR A 47 -16.13 -11.10 -13.57
C TYR A 47 -16.83 -10.27 -12.49
N VAL A 48 -18.10 -9.91 -12.69
CA VAL A 48 -18.92 -9.17 -11.71
C VAL A 48 -19.19 -10.04 -10.47
N GLU A 49 -19.53 -11.32 -10.64
CA GLU A 49 -19.71 -12.26 -9.53
C GLU A 49 -18.39 -12.54 -8.80
N GLU A 50 -17.29 -12.80 -9.51
CA GLU A 50 -15.97 -12.93 -8.93
C GLU A 50 -15.53 -11.65 -8.21
N THR A 51 -15.81 -10.48 -8.80
CA THR A 51 -15.47 -9.18 -8.18
C THR A 51 -16.33 -8.95 -6.93
N ASN A 52 -17.60 -9.34 -6.92
CA ASN A 52 -18.48 -9.24 -5.75
C ASN A 52 -18.08 -10.23 -4.63
N LEU A 53 -17.56 -11.41 -4.97
CA LEU A 53 -16.96 -12.35 -4.01
C LEU A 53 -15.61 -11.84 -3.48
N ARG A 54 -14.84 -11.12 -4.31
CA ARG A 54 -13.52 -10.57 -4.00
C ARG A 54 -13.53 -9.29 -3.15
N VAL A 55 -14.66 -8.59 -3.02
CA VAL A 55 -14.79 -7.27 -2.34
C VAL A 55 -14.63 -7.30 -0.81
N LYS A 56 -14.26 -8.42 -0.19
CA LYS A 56 -14.09 -8.48 1.28
C LYS A 56 -12.70 -8.04 1.81
N GLY A 57 -11.74 -7.71 0.96
CA GLY A 57 -10.32 -7.69 1.33
C GLY A 57 -9.67 -6.35 1.64
N ASP A 58 -9.96 -5.23 0.99
CA ASP A 58 -9.24 -3.98 1.27
C ASP A 58 -10.13 -2.84 1.77
N LYS A 59 -10.10 -2.64 3.08
CA LYS A 59 -10.84 -1.56 3.74
C LYS A 59 -10.19 -0.17 3.58
N ASN A 60 -9.07 -0.06 2.86
CA ASN A 60 -8.14 1.06 3.03
C ASN A 60 -7.97 2.00 1.83
N VAL A 61 -8.57 1.74 0.69
CA VAL A 61 -8.53 2.63 -0.49
C VAL A 61 -9.94 2.83 -1.02
N ILE A 62 -10.27 4.04 -1.47
CA ILE A 62 -11.53 4.30 -2.17
C ILE A 62 -11.48 3.53 -3.49
N LYS A 63 -12.39 2.56 -3.64
CA LYS A 63 -12.53 1.78 -4.87
C LYS A 63 -13.51 2.47 -5.81
N GLU A 64 -13.44 2.15 -7.09
CA GLU A 64 -14.41 2.63 -8.09
C GLU A 64 -15.84 2.26 -7.68
N SER A 65 -16.03 1.09 -7.05
CA SER A 65 -17.31 0.68 -6.47
C SER A 65 -17.79 1.56 -5.31
N ASP A 66 -16.88 2.15 -4.53
CA ASP A 66 -17.24 3.08 -3.45
C ASP A 66 -17.65 4.45 -4.03
N ILE A 67 -16.97 4.88 -5.11
CA ILE A 67 -17.32 6.10 -5.87
C ILE A 67 -18.71 5.93 -6.52
N ARG A 68 -18.98 4.81 -7.19
CA ARG A 68 -20.32 4.54 -7.76
C ARG A 68 -21.40 4.55 -6.69
N LYS A 69 -21.17 3.91 -5.56
CA LYS A 69 -22.13 3.94 -4.43
C LYS A 69 -22.34 5.35 -3.88
N MET A 70 -21.30 6.16 -3.88
CA MET A 70 -21.40 7.56 -3.49
C MET A 70 -22.28 8.33 -4.49
N GLU A 71 -22.03 8.21 -5.78
CA GLU A 71 -22.81 8.86 -6.84
C GLU A 71 -24.28 8.43 -6.81
N GLU A 72 -24.55 7.12 -6.64
CA GLU A 72 -25.91 6.58 -6.62
C GLU A 72 -26.72 6.95 -5.37
N LYS A 73 -26.05 7.15 -4.23
CA LYS A 73 -26.74 7.34 -2.93
C LYS A 73 -26.64 8.77 -2.39
N SER A 74 -25.80 9.62 -2.98
CA SER A 74 -25.74 11.01 -2.56
C SER A 74 -27.07 11.71 -2.79
N PHE A 75 -27.47 12.53 -1.84
CA PHE A 75 -28.66 13.34 -2.01
C PHE A 75 -28.56 14.24 -3.23
N THR A 76 -29.61 14.23 -4.03
CA THR A 76 -29.88 15.29 -4.99
C THR A 76 -30.26 16.57 -4.25
N GLU A 77 -30.23 17.70 -4.94
CA GLU A 77 -30.61 18.99 -4.35
C GLU A 77 -32.07 18.99 -3.84
N ASP A 78 -32.98 18.35 -4.59
CA ASP A 78 -34.39 18.20 -4.23
C ASP A 78 -34.55 17.33 -2.96
N GLU A 79 -33.87 16.18 -2.89
CA GLU A 79 -33.90 15.29 -1.72
C GLU A 79 -33.32 15.97 -0.46
N LEU A 80 -32.27 16.76 -0.65
CA LEU A 80 -31.69 17.54 0.45
C LEU A 80 -32.65 18.60 0.95
N GLN A 81 -33.36 19.31 0.05
CA GLN A 81 -34.42 20.27 0.40
C GLN A 81 -35.59 19.60 1.10
N GLU A 82 -36.03 18.44 0.60
CA GLU A 82 -37.08 17.64 1.24
C GLU A 82 -36.67 17.22 2.65
N PHE A 83 -35.44 16.72 2.85
CA PHE A 83 -34.92 16.36 4.15
C PHE A 83 -34.89 17.56 5.10
N HIS A 84 -34.47 18.74 4.60
CA HIS A 84 -34.45 19.96 5.36
C HIS A 84 -35.86 20.47 5.75
N SER A 85 -36.86 20.21 4.91
CA SER A 85 -38.25 20.58 5.21
C SER A 85 -38.88 19.75 6.35
N LYS A 86 -38.38 18.51 6.53
CA LYS A 86 -38.82 17.56 7.56
C LYS A 86 -38.06 17.64 8.86
N THR A 87 -37.00 18.44 8.91
CA THR A 87 -36.10 18.55 10.06
C THR A 87 -35.88 20.03 10.42
N VAL A 88 -35.48 20.29 11.68
CA VAL A 88 -35.19 21.64 12.15
C VAL A 88 -33.68 21.80 12.43
N ASP A 89 -33.16 23.03 12.29
CA ASP A 89 -31.75 23.38 12.54
C ASP A 89 -31.46 23.79 13.99
N ALA A 90 -32.53 24.00 14.80
CA ALA A 90 -32.41 24.32 16.20
C ALA A 90 -33.57 23.70 16.99
N LEU A 91 -33.30 23.31 18.21
CA LEU A 91 -34.31 22.84 19.14
C LEU A 91 -34.98 24.03 19.85
N ASP A 92 -36.25 23.84 20.26
CA ASP A 92 -36.90 24.73 21.22
C ASP A 92 -36.03 24.82 22.49
N PRO A 93 -35.70 26.04 23.00
CA PRO A 93 -34.82 26.22 24.16
C PRO A 93 -35.20 25.45 25.43
N LYS A 94 -36.46 25.04 25.52
CA LYS A 94 -36.94 24.20 26.65
C LYS A 94 -36.39 22.77 26.61
N TYR A 95 -35.91 22.30 25.44
CA TYR A 95 -35.33 20.98 25.28
C TYR A 95 -33.80 21.05 25.17
N LYS A 96 -33.11 20.30 26.01
CA LYS A 96 -31.67 20.11 25.98
C LYS A 96 -31.38 18.65 25.81
N TYR A 97 -30.49 18.33 24.85
CA TYR A 97 -30.05 16.96 24.65
C TYR A 97 -28.58 16.82 25.08
N ARG A 98 -28.30 15.98 26.07
CA ARG A 98 -26.97 15.66 26.60
C ARG A 98 -26.10 16.87 26.98
N GLY A 99 -26.68 18.03 27.26
CA GLY A 99 -25.97 19.25 27.57
C GLY A 99 -25.28 19.95 26.38
N LEU A 100 -25.56 19.51 25.17
CA LEU A 100 -24.95 20.05 23.96
C LEU A 100 -25.37 21.50 23.71
N ASP A 101 -24.42 22.28 23.17
CA ASP A 101 -24.67 23.66 22.74
C ASP A 101 -25.37 23.68 21.38
N THR A 102 -26.56 24.22 21.33
CA THR A 102 -27.39 24.28 20.12
C THR A 102 -26.80 25.21 19.05
N SER A 103 -26.03 26.23 19.44
CA SER A 103 -25.37 27.15 18.51
C SER A 103 -24.24 26.43 17.77
N VAL A 104 -23.46 25.59 18.45
CA VAL A 104 -22.42 24.75 17.87
C VAL A 104 -23.05 23.67 16.96
N CYS A 105 -24.14 23.05 17.41
CA CYS A 105 -24.88 22.10 16.56
C CYS A 105 -25.30 22.75 15.23
N LYS A 106 -25.88 23.94 15.28
CA LYS A 106 -26.31 24.69 14.10
C LYS A 106 -25.13 25.09 13.20
N ALA A 107 -24.02 25.55 13.76
CA ALA A 107 -22.82 25.93 13.03
C ALA A 107 -22.21 24.74 12.29
N LEU A 108 -22.33 23.51 12.82
CA LEU A 108 -21.89 22.26 12.21
C LEU A 108 -22.91 21.65 11.22
N GLY A 109 -24.04 22.34 10.97
CA GLY A 109 -25.08 21.82 10.06
C GLY A 109 -25.88 20.64 10.61
N VAL A 110 -25.84 20.44 11.94
CA VAL A 110 -26.64 19.39 12.60
C VAL A 110 -28.12 19.74 12.50
N ARG A 111 -28.94 18.74 12.22
CA ARG A 111 -30.39 18.87 12.14
C ARG A 111 -31.09 17.96 13.12
N TRP A 112 -32.36 18.25 13.43
CA TRP A 112 -33.12 17.48 14.38
C TRP A 112 -34.49 17.07 13.80
N SER A 113 -34.90 15.82 14.04
CA SER A 113 -36.30 15.45 13.96
C SER A 113 -36.96 15.70 15.31
N VAL A 114 -38.16 16.22 15.28
CA VAL A 114 -38.95 16.54 16.50
C VAL A 114 -40.35 15.94 16.38
N ASP A 115 -40.94 15.62 17.52
CA ASP A 115 -42.35 15.22 17.60
C ASP A 115 -43.31 16.44 17.52
N GLY A 116 -44.61 16.19 17.58
CA GLY A 116 -45.63 17.24 17.53
C GLY A 116 -45.59 18.27 18.69
N ALA A 117 -44.83 17.99 19.75
CA ALA A 117 -44.59 18.90 20.88
C ALA A 117 -43.23 19.65 20.74
N GLY A 118 -42.47 19.38 19.67
CA GLY A 118 -41.14 19.94 19.43
C GLY A 118 -40.02 19.23 20.19
N LYS A 119 -40.28 18.07 20.82
CA LYS A 119 -39.27 17.29 21.53
C LYS A 119 -38.39 16.51 20.51
N PRO A 120 -37.06 16.51 20.67
CA PRO A 120 -36.18 15.81 19.76
C PRO A 120 -36.41 14.28 19.78
N THR A 121 -36.53 13.69 18.59
CA THR A 121 -36.66 12.25 18.35
C THR A 121 -35.44 11.66 17.66
N ALA A 122 -34.75 12.47 16.85
CA ALA A 122 -33.48 12.10 16.23
C ALA A 122 -32.57 13.32 16.05
N MET A 123 -31.26 13.05 16.00
CA MET A 123 -30.21 14.00 15.68
C MET A 123 -29.49 13.55 14.40
N HIS A 124 -29.26 14.46 13.46
CA HIS A 124 -28.72 14.19 12.13
C HIS A 124 -27.43 14.97 11.89
N TYR A 125 -26.36 14.25 11.63
CA TYR A 125 -25.02 14.81 11.38
C TYR A 125 -24.75 14.78 9.88
N PRO A 126 -24.40 15.92 9.22
CA PRO A 126 -24.12 15.93 7.79
C PRO A 126 -22.85 15.13 7.46
N ALA A 127 -22.92 14.34 6.42
CA ALA A 127 -21.77 13.75 5.78
C ALA A 127 -21.45 14.55 4.52
N THR A 128 -20.19 14.92 4.34
CA THR A 128 -19.72 15.75 3.23
C THR A 128 -18.65 15.05 2.43
N ILE A 129 -18.55 15.42 1.15
CA ILE A 129 -17.41 15.12 0.28
C ILE A 129 -16.87 16.42 -0.31
N LYS A 130 -15.64 16.41 -0.81
CA LYS A 130 -15.13 17.47 -1.67
C LYS A 130 -15.45 17.13 -3.12
N ASN A 131 -16.11 18.05 -3.82
CA ASN A 131 -16.32 17.95 -5.26
C ASN A 131 -15.03 18.30 -6.03
N ASP A 132 -15.04 18.19 -7.35
CA ASP A 132 -13.90 18.48 -8.25
C ASP A 132 -13.36 19.92 -8.11
N GLU A 133 -14.18 20.84 -7.64
CA GLU A 133 -13.81 22.24 -7.36
C GLU A 133 -13.26 22.43 -5.94
N GLY A 134 -13.15 21.36 -5.14
CA GLY A 134 -12.71 21.37 -3.74
C GLY A 134 -13.73 21.99 -2.78
N VAL A 135 -15.01 22.11 -3.20
CA VAL A 135 -16.11 22.60 -2.36
C VAL A 135 -16.72 21.43 -1.61
N GLU A 136 -16.98 21.62 -0.31
CA GLU A 136 -17.67 20.62 0.49
C GLU A 136 -19.18 20.60 0.14
N VAL A 137 -19.66 19.42 -0.21
CA VAL A 137 -21.06 19.15 -0.56
C VAL A 137 -21.63 18.11 0.39
N VAL A 138 -22.82 18.36 0.91
CA VAL A 138 -23.54 17.41 1.77
C VAL A 138 -24.10 16.28 0.89
N THR A 139 -23.68 15.06 1.15
CA THR A 139 -24.12 13.86 0.41
C THR A 139 -25.18 13.07 1.15
N GLY A 140 -25.32 13.29 2.44
CA GLY A 140 -26.28 12.60 3.27
C GLY A 140 -26.16 12.99 4.74
N TYR A 141 -26.91 12.30 5.59
CA TYR A 141 -26.87 12.47 7.03
C TYR A 141 -26.75 11.14 7.76
N LYS A 142 -25.78 11.06 8.69
CA LYS A 142 -25.78 10.02 9.71
C LYS A 142 -26.78 10.42 10.80
N SER A 143 -27.73 9.57 11.07
CA SER A 143 -28.85 9.86 11.95
C SER A 143 -28.77 9.01 13.21
N ARG A 144 -28.91 9.66 14.36
CA ARG A 144 -29.04 9.03 15.67
C ARG A 144 -30.46 9.19 16.15
N GLU A 145 -31.27 8.14 15.98
CA GLU A 145 -32.59 8.03 16.62
C GLU A 145 -32.41 7.84 18.13
N LEU A 146 -33.19 8.56 18.91
CA LEU A 146 -33.05 8.53 20.35
C LEU A 146 -33.78 7.32 20.96
N PRO A 147 -33.17 6.58 21.92
CA PRO A 147 -31.97 6.95 22.67
C PRO A 147 -30.64 6.61 21.98
N LYS A 148 -30.50 5.55 21.16
CA LYS A 148 -29.21 5.15 20.55
C LYS A 148 -29.37 4.16 19.39
N LYS A 149 -30.13 4.50 18.34
CA LYS A 149 -30.17 3.71 17.10
C LYS A 149 -29.65 4.56 15.95
N PHE A 150 -28.74 3.99 15.12
CA PHE A 150 -28.14 4.71 14.01
C PHE A 150 -28.68 4.22 12.67
N TYR A 151 -28.87 5.16 11.74
CA TYR A 151 -29.16 4.91 10.35
C TYR A 151 -28.59 6.04 9.48
N SER A 152 -28.54 5.85 8.17
CA SER A 152 -28.07 6.86 7.23
C SER A 152 -29.18 7.19 6.23
N SER A 153 -29.27 8.47 5.86
CA SER A 153 -30.10 8.99 4.78
C SER A 153 -29.17 9.66 3.77
N GLY A 154 -29.27 9.30 2.49
CA GLY A 154 -28.27 9.67 1.49
C GLY A 154 -26.97 8.88 1.68
N TYR A 155 -25.86 9.41 1.15
CA TYR A 155 -24.56 8.75 1.25
C TYR A 155 -23.81 9.18 2.53
N VAL A 156 -23.51 8.17 3.35
CA VAL A 156 -22.55 8.22 4.46
C VAL A 156 -21.65 7.01 4.32
N GLY A 157 -20.43 7.19 3.90
CA GLY A 157 -19.58 6.08 3.54
C GLY A 157 -18.09 6.41 3.47
N LYS A 158 -17.33 5.53 2.85
CA LYS A 158 -15.87 5.62 2.79
C LYS A 158 -15.35 6.90 2.12
N CYS A 159 -16.08 7.49 1.19
CA CYS A 159 -15.67 8.75 0.53
C CYS A 159 -15.96 10.00 1.38
N SER A 160 -16.65 9.87 2.51
CA SER A 160 -17.00 11.01 3.36
C SER A 160 -15.77 11.57 4.07
N GLY A 161 -15.68 12.92 4.11
CA GLY A 161 -14.72 13.65 4.92
C GLY A 161 -15.02 13.53 6.41
N PHE A 162 -14.17 14.11 7.24
CA PHE A 162 -14.44 14.21 8.67
C PHE A 162 -15.64 15.12 8.93
N PHE A 163 -16.47 14.74 9.89
CA PHE A 163 -17.46 15.66 10.44
C PHE A 163 -16.76 16.78 11.22
N GLY A 164 -17.09 18.03 10.88
CA GLY A 164 -16.43 19.21 11.41
C GLY A 164 -15.16 19.66 10.65
N GLN A 165 -14.80 18.99 9.56
CA GLN A 165 -13.66 19.37 8.72
C GLN A 165 -13.90 20.76 8.09
N THR A 166 -12.84 21.56 8.01
CA THR A 166 -12.85 22.89 7.38
C THR A 166 -11.79 22.95 6.26
N LYS A 167 -11.93 23.95 5.36
CA LYS A 167 -10.90 24.19 4.33
C LYS A 167 -9.57 24.68 4.92
N ALA A 168 -9.65 25.46 6.00
CA ALA A 168 -8.47 26.02 6.65
C ALA A 168 -7.77 24.95 7.48
N VAL A 169 -6.46 24.86 7.33
CA VAL A 169 -5.59 24.01 8.15
C VAL A 169 -5.05 24.84 9.29
N ALA A 170 -5.38 24.47 10.52
CA ALA A 170 -4.84 25.06 11.73
C ALA A 170 -3.48 24.42 12.08
N GLU A 171 -2.81 24.91 13.11
CA GLU A 171 -1.56 24.30 13.58
C GLU A 171 -1.80 22.95 14.27
N THR A 172 -2.91 22.84 15.02
CA THR A 172 -3.28 21.62 15.76
C THR A 172 -4.56 21.00 15.20
N LEU A 173 -4.56 19.71 14.99
CA LEU A 173 -5.74 18.89 14.71
C LEU A 173 -6.09 18.09 15.97
N ILE A 174 -7.35 18.10 16.36
CA ILE A 174 -7.91 17.26 17.43
C ILE A 174 -8.92 16.32 16.79
N ILE A 175 -8.69 15.01 16.90
CA ILE A 175 -9.57 13.98 16.39
C ILE A 175 -10.25 13.32 17.58
N VAL A 176 -11.58 13.40 17.65
CA VAL A 176 -12.37 12.82 18.74
C VAL A 176 -13.18 11.62 18.29
N ALA A 177 -13.63 10.79 19.23
CA ALA A 177 -14.28 9.50 18.97
C ALA A 177 -15.60 9.64 18.18
N GLY A 178 -16.47 10.55 18.56
CA GLY A 178 -17.81 10.67 18.01
C GLY A 178 -18.30 12.10 17.77
N GLU A 179 -19.45 12.21 17.08
CA GLU A 179 -20.01 13.51 16.73
C GLU A 179 -20.49 14.30 17.96
N VAL A 180 -20.97 13.60 19.01
CA VAL A 180 -21.38 14.21 20.28
C VAL A 180 -20.16 14.76 21.00
N ASP A 181 -19.05 14.04 20.99
CA ASP A 181 -17.78 14.45 21.59
C ASP A 181 -17.18 15.64 20.85
N LEU A 182 -17.32 15.68 19.51
CA LEU A 182 -16.92 16.83 18.72
C LEU A 182 -17.67 18.11 19.16
N ILE A 183 -18.99 18.04 19.25
CA ILE A 183 -19.81 19.20 19.65
C ILE A 183 -19.44 19.63 21.07
N THR A 184 -19.23 18.68 21.98
CA THR A 184 -18.83 18.93 23.35
C THR A 184 -17.45 19.59 23.40
N ALA A 185 -16.47 19.09 22.65
CA ALA A 185 -15.12 19.63 22.56
C ALA A 185 -15.11 21.05 22.01
N ILE A 186 -15.83 21.33 20.92
CA ILE A 186 -15.93 22.69 20.34
C ILE A 186 -16.53 23.65 21.35
N SER A 187 -17.64 23.27 21.98
CA SER A 187 -18.30 24.13 22.99
C SER A 187 -17.36 24.48 24.16
N ALA A 188 -16.61 23.49 24.65
CA ALA A 188 -15.64 23.67 25.73
C ALA A 188 -14.45 24.54 25.31
N MET A 189 -13.92 24.32 24.12
CA MET A 189 -12.78 25.07 23.59
C MET A 189 -13.15 26.51 23.28
N GLU A 190 -14.31 26.78 22.70
CA GLU A 190 -14.79 28.15 22.45
C GLU A 190 -14.99 28.98 23.73
N ASN A 191 -15.38 28.32 24.80
CA ASN A 191 -15.55 28.97 26.11
C ASN A 191 -14.22 29.23 26.82
N SER A 192 -13.17 28.42 26.54
CA SER A 192 -11.88 28.51 27.23
C SER A 192 -10.83 29.36 26.49
N ASP A 193 -10.94 29.48 25.18
CA ASP A 193 -9.93 30.14 24.34
C ASP A 193 -10.39 31.51 23.84
N LYS A 194 -10.16 32.50 24.65
CA LYS A 194 -10.49 33.91 24.29
C LYS A 194 -9.55 34.51 23.23
N TYR A 195 -8.38 33.91 22.94
CA TYR A 195 -7.30 34.62 22.24
C TYR A 195 -6.57 33.83 21.13
N ARG A 196 -6.74 32.52 20.99
CA ARG A 196 -5.97 31.69 20.01
C ARG A 196 -6.77 30.49 19.49
N LYS A 197 -7.61 30.73 18.49
CA LYS A 197 -8.24 29.61 17.74
C LYS A 197 -7.29 29.11 16.66
N ASN A 198 -6.31 28.28 17.02
CA ASN A 198 -5.36 27.66 16.06
C ASN A 198 -5.46 26.13 16.10
N TYR A 199 -6.70 25.64 16.04
CA TYR A 199 -6.99 24.22 16.03
C TYR A 199 -8.18 23.91 15.11
N ASN A 200 -8.16 22.71 14.54
CA ASN A 200 -9.32 22.05 13.96
C ASN A 200 -9.75 20.92 14.89
N ILE A 201 -11.04 20.70 15.06
CA ILE A 201 -11.60 19.57 15.79
C ILE A 201 -12.51 18.80 14.86
N VAL A 202 -12.32 17.48 14.77
CA VAL A 202 -13.08 16.62 13.85
C VAL A 202 -13.41 15.29 14.48
N SER A 203 -14.42 14.60 13.94
CA SER A 203 -14.70 13.20 14.26
C SER A 203 -14.96 12.39 12.98
N SER A 204 -14.80 11.07 13.07
CA SER A 204 -15.09 10.16 11.96
C SER A 204 -16.61 10.02 11.78
N PRO A 205 -17.17 10.23 10.57
CA PRO A 205 -18.58 10.01 10.30
C PRO A 205 -18.96 8.52 10.34
N LEU A 206 -17.97 7.62 10.25
CA LEU A 206 -18.15 6.18 10.23
C LEU A 206 -17.97 5.53 11.63
N GLY A 207 -17.73 6.34 12.66
CA GLY A 207 -17.45 5.90 14.01
C GLY A 207 -15.95 5.71 14.28
N GLU A 208 -15.64 5.50 15.55
CA GLU A 208 -14.29 5.47 16.09
C GLU A 208 -13.36 4.45 15.42
N GLU A 209 -13.80 3.20 15.26
CA GLU A 209 -13.01 2.13 14.64
C GLU A 209 -12.55 2.43 13.20
N SER A 210 -13.30 3.29 12.50
CA SER A 210 -13.04 3.66 11.11
C SER A 210 -12.21 4.94 10.97
N THR A 211 -11.79 5.56 12.07
CA THR A 211 -11.07 6.84 12.06
C THR A 211 -9.78 6.76 11.28
N ALA A 212 -8.98 5.70 11.43
CA ALA A 212 -7.76 5.50 10.66
C ALA A 212 -8.01 5.45 9.14
N GLN A 213 -9.16 4.90 8.70
CA GLN A 213 -9.54 4.90 7.29
C GLN A 213 -9.89 6.31 6.80
N VAL A 214 -10.64 7.08 7.57
CA VAL A 214 -10.97 8.46 7.21
C VAL A 214 -9.71 9.33 7.17
N ILE A 215 -8.73 9.08 8.05
CA ILE A 215 -7.39 9.71 8.00
C ILE A 215 -6.70 9.41 6.66
N LYS A 216 -6.67 8.15 6.22
CA LYS A 216 -6.03 7.76 4.95
C LYS A 216 -6.64 8.50 3.74
N ILE A 217 -7.95 8.65 3.72
CA ILE A 217 -8.69 9.35 2.65
C ILE A 217 -8.41 10.86 2.67
N ASN A 218 -8.22 11.43 3.85
CA ASN A 218 -7.93 12.85 4.05
C ASN A 218 -6.46 13.10 4.43
N TYR A 219 -5.55 12.21 3.99
CA TYR A 219 -4.17 12.15 4.48
C TYR A 219 -3.44 13.49 4.35
N ASP A 220 -3.51 14.14 3.20
CA ASP A 220 -2.82 15.42 2.96
C ASP A 220 -3.31 16.52 3.90
N TRP A 221 -4.64 16.61 4.11
CA TRP A 221 -5.22 17.57 5.04
C TRP A 221 -4.81 17.28 6.48
N VAL A 222 -4.84 16.02 6.91
CA VAL A 222 -4.40 15.61 8.26
C VAL A 222 -2.92 15.87 8.45
N ASN A 223 -2.09 15.48 7.50
CA ASN A 223 -0.63 15.60 7.58
C ASN A 223 -0.12 17.05 7.49
N ALA A 224 -0.93 17.98 6.95
CA ALA A 224 -0.61 19.40 6.91
C ALA A 224 -0.57 20.06 8.30
N HIS A 225 -1.18 19.44 9.33
CA HIS A 225 -1.11 19.93 10.71
C HIS A 225 0.25 19.62 11.34
N LYS A 226 0.74 20.52 12.19
CA LYS A 226 2.00 20.31 12.93
C LYS A 226 1.85 19.42 14.15
N LYS A 227 0.66 19.44 14.76
CA LYS A 227 0.33 18.65 15.95
C LYS A 227 -1.02 17.98 15.75
N ILE A 228 -1.09 16.69 16.04
CA ILE A 228 -2.30 15.88 15.92
C ILE A 228 -2.58 15.25 17.28
N ILE A 229 -3.70 15.60 17.89
CA ILE A 229 -4.13 15.09 19.19
C ILE A 229 -5.30 14.14 18.95
N VAL A 230 -5.15 12.90 19.38
CA VAL A 230 -6.18 11.88 19.28
C VAL A 230 -6.84 11.69 20.63
N CYS A 231 -8.16 11.79 20.65
CA CYS A 231 -9.01 11.72 21.81
C CYS A 231 -10.10 10.68 21.55
N MET A 232 -9.76 9.41 21.72
CA MET A 232 -10.69 8.27 21.65
C MET A 232 -11.29 7.99 23.02
N ASP A 233 -12.34 7.17 23.07
CA ASP A 233 -12.95 6.75 24.33
C ASP A 233 -11.94 5.96 25.18
N ASP A 234 -12.04 6.07 26.51
CA ASP A 234 -11.12 5.41 27.44
C ASP A 234 -11.61 3.97 27.72
N ASP A 235 -11.64 3.15 26.66
CA ASP A 235 -12.03 1.75 26.68
C ASP A 235 -11.21 0.92 25.67
N ASP A 236 -11.43 -0.40 25.63
CA ASP A 236 -10.72 -1.31 24.75
C ASP A 236 -10.91 -0.96 23.24
N ALA A 237 -12.07 -0.46 22.86
CA ALA A 237 -12.35 -0.06 21.47
C ALA A 237 -11.55 1.20 21.09
N GLY A 238 -11.47 2.17 22.00
CA GLY A 238 -10.65 3.37 21.83
C GLY A 238 -9.15 3.07 21.75
N GLU A 239 -8.64 2.10 22.53
CA GLU A 239 -7.24 1.63 22.42
C GLU A 239 -6.97 1.01 21.05
N VAL A 240 -7.86 0.17 20.55
CA VAL A 240 -7.74 -0.43 19.20
C VAL A 240 -7.79 0.64 18.10
N ALA A 241 -8.69 1.61 18.24
CA ALA A 241 -8.79 2.72 17.29
C ALA A 241 -7.52 3.57 17.31
N PHE A 242 -7.01 3.90 18.49
CA PHE A 242 -5.77 4.65 18.66
C PHE A 242 -4.57 3.95 18.05
N SER A 243 -4.41 2.64 18.28
CA SER A 243 -3.34 1.84 17.66
C SER A 243 -3.40 1.88 16.13
N LYS A 244 -4.58 1.74 15.53
CA LYS A 244 -4.75 1.87 14.06
C LYS A 244 -4.40 3.26 13.54
N ILE A 245 -4.64 4.31 14.32
CA ILE A 245 -4.29 5.69 13.97
C ILE A 245 -2.77 5.89 14.01
N GLN A 246 -2.08 5.30 14.98
CA GLN A 246 -0.60 5.33 15.06
C GLN A 246 0.07 4.77 13.81
N ASP A 247 -0.53 3.78 13.15
CA ASP A 247 0.00 3.19 11.92
C ASP A 247 -0.08 4.13 10.71
N VAL A 248 -0.96 5.15 10.78
CA VAL A 248 -1.25 6.05 9.65
C VAL A 248 -0.67 7.45 9.85
N VAL A 249 -0.67 7.95 11.08
CA VAL A 249 -0.18 9.29 11.43
C VAL A 249 1.31 9.22 11.76
N ASP A 250 2.01 10.33 11.54
CA ASP A 250 3.40 10.48 11.96
C ASP A 250 3.48 10.61 13.49
N ASN A 251 4.17 9.66 14.13
CA ASN A 251 4.32 9.63 15.59
C ASN A 251 5.04 10.86 16.15
N GLU A 252 5.81 11.60 15.33
CA GLU A 252 6.44 12.85 15.76
C GLU A 252 5.41 13.97 15.99
N LYS A 253 4.29 13.93 15.27
CA LYS A 253 3.20 14.87 15.36
C LYS A 253 2.08 14.40 16.29
N LEU A 254 2.10 13.12 16.68
CA LEU A 254 1.00 12.45 17.35
C LEU A 254 1.05 12.63 18.87
N TYR A 255 -0.08 13.00 19.44
CA TYR A 255 -0.32 13.13 20.87
C TYR A 255 -1.60 12.40 21.24
N ARG A 256 -1.66 11.88 22.46
CA ARG A 256 -2.86 11.31 23.05
C ARG A 256 -3.46 12.28 24.08
N ALA A 257 -4.76 12.50 24.02
CA ALA A 257 -5.48 13.22 25.06
C ALA A 257 -5.54 12.40 26.36
N ASN A 258 -5.51 13.06 27.49
CA ASN A 258 -5.57 12.42 28.81
C ASN A 258 -6.96 12.64 29.40
N LEU A 259 -7.90 11.74 29.10
CA LEU A 259 -9.27 11.85 29.61
C LEU A 259 -9.37 11.50 31.09
N ARG A 260 -10.27 12.19 31.81
CA ARG A 260 -10.67 11.90 33.19
C ARG A 260 -11.91 11.04 33.29
N HIS A 261 -12.67 10.98 32.20
CA HIS A 261 -13.92 10.25 32.07
C HIS A 261 -13.84 9.41 30.78
N ASN A 262 -14.74 8.45 30.65
CA ASN A 262 -14.72 7.50 29.54
C ASN A 262 -14.85 8.18 28.16
N ASP A 263 -15.70 9.19 28.04
CA ASP A 263 -15.89 10.00 26.82
C ASP A 263 -15.98 11.49 27.16
N LEU A 264 -15.88 12.36 26.15
CA LEU A 264 -15.93 13.82 26.36
C LEU A 264 -17.32 14.33 26.80
N ASN A 265 -18.38 13.64 26.39
CA ASN A 265 -19.73 14.07 26.82
C ASN A 265 -20.00 13.75 28.30
N ASP A 266 -19.32 12.75 28.85
CA ASP A 266 -19.41 12.45 30.29
C ASP A 266 -18.88 13.58 31.18
N TYR A 267 -17.94 14.41 30.69
CA TYR A 267 -17.51 15.62 31.40
C TYR A 267 -18.69 16.57 31.72
N LEU A 268 -19.65 16.70 30.79
CA LEU A 268 -20.84 17.51 31.02
C LEU A 268 -21.76 16.87 32.06
N LYS A 269 -21.85 15.54 32.06
CA LYS A 269 -22.63 14.76 33.02
C LYS A 269 -22.09 14.90 34.45
N PHE A 270 -20.76 14.89 34.59
CA PHE A 270 -20.06 15.01 35.88
C PHE A 270 -19.75 16.48 36.25
N LYS A 271 -20.15 17.47 35.44
CA LYS A 271 -19.93 18.90 35.62
C LYS A 271 -18.46 19.35 35.58
N ASP A 272 -17.63 18.60 34.83
CA ASP A 272 -16.21 18.86 34.61
C ASP A 272 -15.93 19.52 33.25
N GLY A 273 -16.92 20.10 32.59
CA GLY A 273 -16.78 20.69 31.25
C GLY A 273 -15.69 21.75 31.14
N ASP A 274 -15.34 22.44 32.23
CA ASP A 274 -14.24 23.40 32.31
C ASP A 274 -12.84 22.73 32.22
N LYS A 275 -12.75 21.42 32.39
CA LYS A 275 -11.48 20.65 32.33
C LYS A 275 -11.18 20.15 30.92
N ILE A 276 -12.16 20.05 30.04
CA ILE A 276 -12.00 19.47 28.69
C ILE A 276 -10.82 20.10 27.93
N ALA A 277 -10.77 21.43 27.86
CA ALA A 277 -9.70 22.14 27.16
C ALA A 277 -8.29 21.80 27.72
N GLY A 278 -8.19 21.62 29.04
CA GLY A 278 -6.96 21.18 29.69
C GLY A 278 -6.52 19.82 29.24
N ASP A 279 -7.43 18.85 29.23
CA ASP A 279 -7.15 17.45 29.02
C ASP A 279 -6.92 17.11 27.53
N ILE A 280 -7.66 17.78 26.60
CA ILE A 280 -7.53 17.49 25.16
C ILE A 280 -6.53 18.37 24.40
N TYR A 281 -6.22 19.58 24.88
CA TYR A 281 -5.40 20.53 24.13
C TYR A 281 -4.13 20.97 24.84
N TRP A 282 -4.22 21.30 26.15
CA TRP A 282 -3.09 21.86 26.89
C TRP A 282 -2.14 20.78 27.45
N ASN A 283 -2.66 19.63 27.86
CA ASN A 283 -1.89 18.57 28.53
C ASN A 283 -1.93 17.20 27.83
N PRO A 284 -1.97 17.10 26.48
CA PRO A 284 -1.91 15.81 25.83
C PRO A 284 -0.50 15.22 25.95
N THR A 285 -0.42 13.91 26.05
CA THR A 285 0.85 13.16 26.12
C THR A 285 1.39 12.92 24.71
N PRO A 286 2.66 13.27 24.39
CA PRO A 286 3.26 12.92 23.12
C PRO A 286 3.44 11.40 23.02
N VAL A 287 3.16 10.85 21.85
CA VAL A 287 3.32 9.41 21.59
C VAL A 287 4.78 9.04 21.33
N LYS A 288 5.58 9.99 20.85
CA LYS A 288 7.00 9.78 20.59
C LYS A 288 7.77 9.47 21.89
N THR A 289 8.31 8.25 21.97
CA THR A 289 9.13 7.77 23.09
C THR A 289 10.64 7.91 22.84
N TYR A 290 11.08 8.70 21.86
CA TYR A 290 12.48 8.79 21.40
C TYR A 290 13.10 7.42 21.02
N GLY A 291 12.26 6.42 20.68
CA GLY A 291 12.71 5.08 20.34
C GLY A 291 13.26 4.28 21.53
N ILE A 292 13.07 4.75 22.77
CA ILE A 292 13.51 4.06 23.99
C ILE A 292 12.42 3.07 24.42
N VAL A 293 12.80 1.80 24.54
CA VAL A 293 11.93 0.72 24.98
C VAL A 293 12.40 0.22 26.34
N GLY A 294 11.52 0.17 27.31
CA GLY A 294 11.81 -0.39 28.63
C GLY A 294 11.94 -1.92 28.62
N SER A 295 12.63 -2.48 29.61
CA SER A 295 12.84 -3.93 29.72
C SER A 295 11.55 -4.73 29.85
N ASP A 296 10.49 -4.13 30.35
CA ASP A 296 9.13 -4.69 30.42
C ASP A 296 8.55 -5.08 29.06
N LYS A 297 8.97 -4.39 27.99
CA LYS A 297 8.51 -4.62 26.60
C LYS A 297 9.53 -5.38 25.73
N ILE A 298 10.73 -5.64 26.23
CA ILE A 298 11.79 -6.28 25.42
C ILE A 298 11.41 -7.71 25.07
N PHE A 299 10.76 -8.45 25.96
CA PHE A 299 10.36 -9.83 25.68
C PHE A 299 9.34 -9.92 24.54
N ASP A 300 8.35 -9.04 24.53
CA ASP A 300 7.38 -8.98 23.43
C ASP A 300 8.09 -8.66 22.10
N ARG A 301 9.05 -7.75 22.11
CA ARG A 301 9.88 -7.45 20.93
C ARG A 301 10.74 -8.61 20.46
N ILE A 302 11.19 -9.48 21.36
CA ILE A 302 11.89 -10.72 20.98
C ILE A 302 10.92 -11.66 20.26
N LEU A 303 9.70 -11.84 20.77
CA LEU A 303 8.68 -12.66 20.12
C LEU A 303 8.31 -12.10 18.74
N ASP A 304 8.14 -10.79 18.62
CA ASP A 304 7.90 -10.11 17.33
C ASP A 304 9.04 -10.40 16.34
N ALA A 305 10.29 -10.27 16.79
CA ALA A 305 11.47 -10.45 15.93
C ALA A 305 11.63 -11.89 15.43
N VAL A 306 11.39 -12.91 16.30
CA VAL A 306 11.48 -14.33 15.90
C VAL A 306 10.28 -14.78 15.07
N SER A 307 9.16 -14.04 15.15
CA SER A 307 7.94 -14.26 14.35
C SER A 307 7.94 -13.47 13.05
N THR A 308 9.04 -12.78 12.71
CA THR A 308 9.12 -11.97 11.48
C THR A 308 8.84 -12.83 10.26
N GLU A 309 7.87 -12.38 9.49
CA GLU A 309 7.46 -13.04 8.24
C GLU A 309 8.58 -12.99 7.20
N ARG A 310 8.68 -14.03 6.39
CA ARG A 310 9.67 -14.12 5.33
C ARG A 310 9.02 -13.96 3.98
N ILE A 311 9.61 -13.13 3.15
CA ILE A 311 9.17 -12.91 1.76
C ILE A 311 9.73 -14.07 0.93
N PRO A 312 8.87 -14.91 0.32
CA PRO A 312 9.31 -16.14 -0.35
C PRO A 312 10.18 -15.82 -1.58
N LEU A 313 11.14 -16.70 -1.86
CA LEU A 313 11.96 -16.62 -3.07
C LEU A 313 11.45 -17.61 -4.12
N PRO A 314 11.69 -17.34 -5.43
CA PRO A 314 11.36 -18.30 -6.48
C PRO A 314 12.03 -19.65 -6.24
N PRO A 315 11.36 -20.79 -6.47
CA PRO A 315 11.90 -22.13 -6.21
C PRO A 315 13.24 -22.41 -6.88
N PHE A 316 13.51 -21.80 -8.07
CA PHE A 316 14.79 -21.94 -8.77
C PHE A 316 15.95 -21.19 -8.07
N LEU A 317 15.69 -20.47 -7.00
CA LEU A 317 16.69 -19.83 -6.15
C LEU A 317 16.86 -20.55 -4.80
N HIS A 318 16.68 -21.88 -4.76
CA HIS A 318 16.76 -22.66 -3.52
C HIS A 318 18.09 -22.49 -2.77
N GLY A 319 19.20 -22.21 -3.47
CA GLY A 319 20.46 -21.88 -2.81
C GLY A 319 20.37 -20.60 -1.97
N LEU A 320 19.63 -19.59 -2.44
CA LEU A 320 19.35 -18.38 -1.67
C LEU A 320 18.38 -18.65 -0.51
N ASP A 321 17.40 -19.53 -0.74
CA ASP A 321 16.43 -19.90 0.29
C ASP A 321 17.11 -20.54 1.51
N ASN A 322 18.10 -21.41 1.29
CA ASN A 322 18.92 -21.97 2.37
C ASN A 322 19.69 -20.92 3.15
N VAL A 323 20.24 -19.89 2.47
CA VAL A 323 20.98 -18.79 3.13
C VAL A 323 20.03 -17.87 3.90
N PHE A 324 18.78 -17.73 3.45
CA PHE A 324 17.77 -16.89 4.08
C PHE A 324 16.76 -17.68 4.95
N ALA A 325 16.96 -18.99 5.11
CA ALA A 325 16.13 -19.86 5.96
C ALA A 325 14.62 -19.74 5.63
N GLY A 326 14.26 -19.91 4.34
CA GLY A 326 12.88 -19.86 3.87
C GLY A 326 12.42 -18.53 3.27
N GLY A 327 13.34 -17.61 2.99
CA GLY A 327 13.03 -16.35 2.31
C GLY A 327 13.65 -15.13 2.96
N ILE A 328 13.55 -13.98 2.29
CA ILE A 328 14.08 -12.71 2.80
C ILE A 328 13.20 -12.24 3.97
N PRO A 329 13.75 -11.98 5.17
CA PRO A 329 12.95 -11.45 6.29
C PRO A 329 12.30 -10.10 5.91
N LEU A 330 11.07 -9.88 6.35
CA LEU A 330 10.45 -8.56 6.24
C LEU A 330 11.19 -7.57 7.14
N GLY A 331 11.30 -6.30 6.70
CA GLY A 331 12.01 -5.28 7.46
C GLY A 331 13.52 -5.23 7.20
N GLU A 332 13.96 -5.58 6.00
CA GLU A 332 15.38 -5.55 5.61
C GLU A 332 15.67 -4.50 4.52
N VAL A 333 16.93 -4.03 4.48
CA VAL A 333 17.46 -3.28 3.32
C VAL A 333 18.37 -4.22 2.55
N VAL A 334 17.97 -4.56 1.33
CA VAL A 334 18.63 -5.51 0.45
C VAL A 334 19.23 -4.79 -0.75
N ASN A 335 20.52 -4.87 -0.94
CA ASN A 335 21.15 -4.40 -2.17
C ASN A 335 21.37 -5.57 -3.13
N ILE A 336 20.96 -5.42 -4.37
CA ILE A 336 21.31 -6.31 -5.48
C ILE A 336 22.33 -5.59 -6.34
N ILE A 337 23.56 -6.04 -6.25
CA ILE A 337 24.75 -5.40 -6.83
C ILE A 337 25.18 -6.14 -8.08
N SER A 338 25.34 -5.44 -9.18
CA SER A 338 25.90 -6.06 -10.40
C SER A 338 26.47 -5.04 -11.38
N SER A 339 27.27 -5.50 -12.33
CA SER A 339 27.72 -4.68 -13.44
C SER A 339 26.59 -4.45 -14.47
N VAL A 340 26.82 -3.56 -15.42
CA VAL A 340 25.86 -3.26 -16.49
C VAL A 340 25.63 -4.49 -17.38
N SER A 341 24.36 -4.76 -17.71
CA SER A 341 23.92 -5.84 -18.61
C SER A 341 24.25 -7.27 -18.14
N THR A 342 24.33 -7.52 -16.84
CA THR A 342 24.51 -8.88 -16.25
C THR A 342 23.20 -9.69 -16.18
N GLY A 343 22.07 -9.13 -16.60
CA GLY A 343 20.75 -9.76 -16.46
C GLY A 343 19.97 -9.36 -15.23
N LYS A 344 20.40 -8.29 -14.55
CA LYS A 344 19.78 -7.70 -13.35
C LYS A 344 18.26 -7.55 -13.47
N THR A 345 17.81 -6.88 -14.52
CA THR A 345 16.39 -6.61 -14.75
C THR A 345 15.57 -7.90 -14.86
N VAL A 346 16.13 -8.94 -15.52
CA VAL A 346 15.45 -10.24 -15.60
C VAL A 346 15.37 -10.90 -14.23
N PHE A 347 16.47 -10.89 -13.46
CA PHE A 347 16.53 -11.44 -12.11
C PHE A 347 15.51 -10.75 -11.18
N ILE A 348 15.45 -9.43 -11.21
CA ILE A 348 14.51 -8.66 -10.41
C ILE A 348 13.06 -8.93 -10.82
N ASN A 349 12.78 -8.97 -12.12
CA ASN A 349 11.42 -9.23 -12.59
C ASN A 349 10.95 -10.64 -12.17
N GLU A 350 11.82 -11.63 -12.14
CA GLU A 350 11.49 -12.97 -11.63
C GLU A 350 11.13 -12.94 -10.14
N ILE A 351 11.93 -12.25 -9.34
CA ILE A 351 11.68 -12.11 -7.89
C ILE A 351 10.38 -11.32 -7.65
N ILE A 352 10.21 -10.18 -8.29
CA ILE A 352 9.01 -9.35 -8.13
C ILE A 352 7.76 -10.11 -8.57
N MET A 353 7.80 -10.80 -9.72
CA MET A 353 6.66 -11.63 -10.16
C MET A 353 6.31 -12.69 -9.14
N HIS A 354 7.30 -13.35 -8.57
CA HIS A 354 7.07 -14.33 -7.52
C HIS A 354 6.42 -13.69 -6.28
N TRP A 355 6.91 -12.53 -5.84
CA TRP A 355 6.34 -11.81 -4.69
C TRP A 355 4.91 -11.33 -4.95
N LEU A 356 4.62 -10.85 -6.16
CA LEU A 356 3.26 -10.42 -6.52
C LEU A 356 2.25 -11.57 -6.50
N ILE A 357 2.68 -12.80 -6.72
CA ILE A 357 1.79 -13.96 -6.76
C ILE A 357 1.70 -14.64 -5.38
N TYR A 358 2.84 -14.79 -4.70
CA TYR A 358 2.97 -15.67 -3.52
C TYR A 358 3.19 -14.95 -2.19
N SER A 359 3.49 -13.65 -2.20
CA SER A 359 3.55 -12.86 -0.98
C SER A 359 2.22 -12.15 -0.71
N PRO A 360 1.75 -12.06 0.53
CA PRO A 360 0.57 -11.27 0.88
C PRO A 360 0.84 -9.76 0.82
N HIS A 361 2.10 -9.35 0.67
CA HIS A 361 2.53 -7.97 0.77
C HIS A 361 2.44 -7.22 -0.55
N ARG A 362 1.89 -6.02 -0.49
CA ARG A 362 1.84 -5.07 -1.61
C ARG A 362 3.23 -4.49 -1.88
N VAL A 363 3.59 -4.41 -3.16
CA VAL A 363 4.90 -3.96 -3.62
C VAL A 363 4.80 -2.54 -4.17
N PHE A 364 5.75 -1.66 -3.82
CA PHE A 364 5.93 -0.36 -4.46
C PHE A 364 7.18 -0.38 -5.34
N ILE A 365 7.05 0.07 -6.59
CA ILE A 365 8.12 0.04 -7.58
C ILE A 365 8.43 1.47 -8.03
N ALA A 366 9.64 1.93 -7.74
CA ALA A 366 10.20 3.16 -8.29
C ALA A 366 11.25 2.81 -9.35
N SER A 367 10.79 2.50 -10.57
CA SER A 367 11.67 2.33 -11.72
C SER A 367 11.85 3.68 -12.42
N LEU A 368 13.08 4.13 -12.52
CA LEU A 368 13.43 5.39 -13.19
C LEU A 368 13.99 5.16 -14.61
N GLU A 369 14.14 3.90 -15.02
CA GLU A 369 14.55 3.52 -16.38
C GLU A 369 13.35 3.10 -17.23
N ASP A 370 12.31 2.52 -16.63
CA ASP A 370 11.12 2.03 -17.31
C ASP A 370 9.88 2.85 -16.93
N ASN A 371 9.04 3.16 -17.90
CA ASN A 371 7.69 3.63 -17.62
C ASN A 371 6.75 2.46 -17.26
N VAL A 372 5.61 2.76 -16.65
CA VAL A 372 4.63 1.78 -16.17
C VAL A 372 4.22 0.78 -17.26
N GLY A 373 3.95 1.25 -18.48
CA GLY A 373 3.56 0.39 -19.60
C GLY A 373 4.68 -0.57 -20.05
N SER A 374 5.93 -0.08 -20.15
CA SER A 374 7.10 -0.91 -20.48
C SER A 374 7.37 -1.95 -19.41
N TYR A 375 7.27 -1.56 -18.14
CA TYR A 375 7.46 -2.47 -17.01
C TYR A 375 6.41 -3.60 -17.04
N GLY A 376 5.12 -3.24 -17.16
CA GLY A 376 4.03 -4.21 -17.28
C GLY A 376 4.16 -5.13 -18.50
N ALA A 377 4.63 -4.61 -19.65
CA ALA A 377 4.86 -5.43 -20.84
C ALA A 377 6.02 -6.43 -20.67
N LYS A 378 7.06 -6.09 -19.90
CA LYS A 378 8.13 -7.04 -19.52
C LYS A 378 7.58 -8.15 -18.61
N MET A 379 6.74 -7.80 -17.64
CA MET A 379 6.07 -8.79 -16.79
C MET A 379 5.14 -9.69 -17.59
N ALA A 380 4.32 -9.14 -18.49
CA ALA A 380 3.48 -9.93 -19.40
C ALA A 380 4.30 -10.84 -20.32
N SER A 381 5.47 -10.38 -20.80
CA SER A 381 6.41 -11.19 -21.57
C SER A 381 6.89 -12.40 -20.77
N ARG A 382 7.19 -12.18 -19.50
CA ARG A 382 7.60 -13.24 -18.59
C ARG A 382 6.52 -14.29 -18.38
N VAL A 383 5.29 -13.85 -18.10
CA VAL A 383 4.14 -14.74 -17.87
C VAL A 383 3.79 -15.54 -19.12
N SER A 384 3.81 -14.91 -20.29
CA SER A 384 3.50 -15.59 -21.54
C SER A 384 4.62 -16.51 -22.06
N GLY A 385 5.83 -16.44 -21.45
CA GLY A 385 7.02 -17.15 -21.97
C GLY A 385 7.46 -16.67 -23.35
N LYS A 386 7.08 -15.44 -23.75
CA LYS A 386 7.39 -14.87 -25.07
C LYS A 386 7.90 -13.44 -24.90
N ASN A 387 8.95 -13.07 -25.61
CA ASN A 387 9.39 -11.68 -25.63
C ASN A 387 8.41 -10.82 -26.44
N ILE A 388 7.32 -10.35 -25.81
CA ILE A 388 6.24 -9.60 -26.45
C ILE A 388 6.78 -8.32 -27.11
N LEU A 389 7.70 -7.62 -26.45
CA LEU A 389 8.27 -6.38 -26.96
C LEU A 389 9.15 -6.56 -28.21
N ALA A 390 9.66 -7.78 -28.45
CA ALA A 390 10.44 -8.10 -29.64
C ALA A 390 9.59 -8.54 -30.84
N MET A 391 8.27 -8.71 -30.67
CA MET A 391 7.38 -9.05 -31.77
C MET A 391 7.26 -7.89 -32.77
N ARG A 392 7.15 -8.22 -34.06
CA ARG A 392 7.31 -7.25 -35.14
C ARG A 392 6.09 -6.30 -35.29
N THR A 393 4.88 -6.84 -35.20
CA THR A 393 3.67 -6.07 -35.45
C THR A 393 2.96 -5.67 -34.14
N ILE A 394 2.15 -4.61 -34.21
CA ILE A 394 1.34 -4.15 -33.06
C ILE A 394 0.28 -5.21 -32.75
N GLU A 395 -0.31 -5.80 -33.77
CA GLU A 395 -1.35 -6.82 -33.68
C GLU A 395 -0.83 -8.06 -32.94
N GLU A 396 0.37 -8.55 -33.31
CA GLU A 396 1.02 -9.67 -32.61
C GLU A 396 1.26 -9.36 -31.14
N ARG A 397 1.77 -8.16 -30.82
CA ARG A 397 2.02 -7.73 -29.42
C ARG A 397 0.73 -7.67 -28.61
N ARG A 398 -0.32 -7.06 -29.17
CA ARG A 398 -1.62 -6.97 -28.50
C ARG A 398 -2.26 -8.34 -28.31
N ALA A 399 -2.24 -9.19 -29.33
CA ALA A 399 -2.78 -10.55 -29.23
C ALA A 399 -2.03 -11.37 -28.18
N ALA A 400 -0.71 -11.22 -28.07
CA ALA A 400 0.09 -11.90 -27.05
C ALA A 400 -0.28 -11.44 -25.62
N VAL A 401 -0.45 -10.13 -25.40
CA VAL A 401 -0.91 -9.62 -24.09
C VAL A 401 -2.32 -10.12 -23.78
N MET A 402 -3.22 -10.09 -24.74
CA MET A 402 -4.60 -10.57 -24.53
C MET A 402 -4.67 -12.06 -24.25
N SER A 403 -3.78 -12.86 -24.86
CA SER A 403 -3.73 -14.32 -24.60
C SER A 403 -3.26 -14.70 -23.19
N CYS A 404 -2.60 -13.80 -22.47
CA CYS A 404 -2.18 -13.98 -21.07
C CYS A 404 -2.90 -13.02 -20.11
N LYS A 405 -4.09 -12.51 -20.48
CA LYS A 405 -4.85 -11.54 -19.68
C LYS A 405 -5.17 -12.07 -18.28
N LYS A 406 -5.50 -13.35 -18.14
CA LYS A 406 -5.79 -13.97 -16.86
C LYS A 406 -4.56 -13.94 -15.95
N GLU A 407 -3.46 -14.43 -16.46
CA GLU A 407 -2.18 -14.48 -15.75
C GLU A 407 -1.67 -13.07 -15.41
N VAL A 408 -1.88 -12.11 -16.31
CA VAL A 408 -1.62 -10.69 -16.03
C VAL A 408 -2.50 -10.20 -14.87
N GLY A 409 -3.78 -10.57 -14.85
CA GLY A 409 -4.69 -10.26 -13.74
C GLY A 409 -4.21 -10.79 -12.40
N GLU A 410 -3.64 -12.00 -12.36
CA GLU A 410 -3.14 -12.65 -11.15
C GLU A 410 -1.97 -11.92 -10.49
N PHE A 411 -1.13 -11.23 -11.26
CA PHE A 411 -0.09 -10.41 -10.65
C PHE A 411 -0.51 -8.96 -10.40
N LEU A 412 -1.57 -8.46 -11.05
CA LEU A 412 -2.09 -7.11 -10.80
C LEU A 412 -2.95 -7.05 -9.53
N TYR A 413 -3.72 -8.10 -9.28
CA TYR A 413 -4.72 -8.13 -8.21
C TYR A 413 -4.62 -9.42 -7.40
N ASP A 414 -4.91 -9.31 -6.11
CA ASP A 414 -5.09 -10.47 -5.25
C ASP A 414 -6.47 -11.13 -5.47
N GLU A 415 -6.74 -12.23 -4.77
CA GLU A 415 -8.02 -12.95 -4.81
C GLU A 415 -9.22 -12.11 -4.36
N PHE A 416 -8.97 -11.00 -3.64
CA PHE A 416 -9.97 -10.06 -3.18
C PHE A 416 -10.12 -8.84 -4.08
N GLY A 417 -9.38 -8.78 -5.20
CA GLY A 417 -9.36 -7.67 -6.15
C GLY A 417 -8.56 -6.45 -5.69
N ASN A 418 -7.72 -6.58 -4.67
CA ASN A 418 -6.84 -5.50 -4.23
C ASN A 418 -5.61 -5.42 -5.13
N SER A 419 -5.10 -4.21 -5.35
CA SER A 419 -3.84 -4.01 -6.06
C SER A 419 -2.69 -4.71 -5.33
N ARG A 420 -1.91 -5.49 -6.06
CA ARG A 420 -0.71 -6.16 -5.53
C ARG A 420 0.52 -5.28 -5.60
N PHE A 421 0.54 -4.29 -6.50
CA PHE A 421 1.64 -3.35 -6.57
C PHE A 421 1.21 -1.97 -7.06
N ASP A 422 2.01 -0.98 -6.72
CA ASP A 422 1.94 0.38 -7.22
C ASP A 422 3.27 0.76 -7.83
N MET A 423 3.24 1.58 -8.85
CA MET A 423 4.45 2.03 -9.54
C MET A 423 4.46 3.56 -9.66
N LEU A 424 5.64 4.12 -9.44
CA LEU A 424 5.86 5.56 -9.62
C LEU A 424 5.73 5.92 -11.11
N GLU A 425 4.70 6.66 -11.48
CA GLU A 425 4.47 7.06 -12.88
C GLU A 425 5.28 8.29 -13.28
N LYS A 426 5.45 9.23 -12.35
CA LYS A 426 6.20 10.47 -12.57
C LYS A 426 7.47 10.47 -11.74
N VAL A 427 8.59 10.84 -12.37
CA VAL A 427 9.84 11.03 -11.64
C VAL A 427 9.71 12.27 -10.76
N PRO A 428 9.86 12.16 -9.44
CA PRO A 428 9.79 13.30 -8.53
C PRO A 428 10.87 14.35 -8.83
N SER A 429 10.56 15.60 -8.57
CA SER A 429 11.45 16.72 -8.86
C SER A 429 12.66 16.77 -7.93
N ASN A 430 12.53 16.22 -6.73
CA ASN A 430 13.56 16.20 -5.69
C ASN A 430 13.38 14.98 -4.75
N LEU A 431 14.34 14.78 -3.84
CA LEU A 431 14.33 13.65 -2.92
C LEU A 431 13.21 13.74 -1.88
N GLU A 432 12.81 14.92 -1.46
CA GLU A 432 11.76 15.10 -0.46
C GLU A 432 10.40 14.68 -1.03
N GLU A 433 10.09 15.07 -2.26
CA GLU A 433 8.88 14.62 -2.95
C GLU A 433 8.85 13.09 -3.11
N LEU A 434 10.00 12.46 -3.37
CA LEU A 434 10.09 10.99 -3.43
C LEU A 434 9.87 10.35 -2.05
N LYS A 435 10.45 10.90 -0.99
CA LYS A 435 10.24 10.43 0.39
C LYS A 435 8.76 10.54 0.78
N GLU A 436 8.10 11.65 0.44
CA GLU A 436 6.66 11.83 0.67
C GLU A 436 5.83 10.77 -0.07
N ALA A 437 6.14 10.48 -1.34
CA ALA A 437 5.46 9.44 -2.10
C ALA A 437 5.65 8.04 -1.47
N ILE A 438 6.85 7.74 -0.97
CA ILE A 438 7.15 6.49 -0.28
C ILE A 438 6.37 6.40 1.05
N LEU A 439 6.36 7.47 1.84
CA LEU A 439 5.58 7.50 3.09
C LEU A 439 4.08 7.37 2.83
N TYR A 440 3.58 7.96 1.76
CA TYR A 440 2.20 7.75 1.29
C TYR A 440 1.96 6.28 0.94
N ALA A 441 2.87 5.65 0.17
CA ALA A 441 2.75 4.24 -0.18
C ALA A 441 2.76 3.33 1.05
N ILE A 442 3.56 3.64 2.07
CA ILE A 442 3.59 2.92 3.35
C ILE A 442 2.28 3.11 4.13
N LYS A 443 1.91 4.36 4.40
CA LYS A 443 0.87 4.71 5.38
C LYS A 443 -0.54 4.61 4.81
N VAL A 444 -0.71 4.92 3.53
CA VAL A 444 -2.02 4.96 2.86
C VAL A 444 -2.26 3.70 2.02
N LEU A 445 -1.32 3.34 1.13
CA LEU A 445 -1.47 2.19 0.25
C LEU A 445 -1.14 0.86 0.93
N GLY A 446 -0.42 0.88 2.06
CA GLY A 446 -0.06 -0.32 2.83
C GLY A 446 1.04 -1.16 2.20
N CYS A 447 1.88 -0.57 1.34
CA CYS A 447 3.01 -1.25 0.73
C CYS A 447 4.04 -1.66 1.79
N LYS A 448 4.57 -2.87 1.66
CA LYS A 448 5.57 -3.45 2.58
C LYS A 448 6.89 -3.79 1.91
N ILE A 449 6.92 -3.87 0.59
CA ILE A 449 8.11 -4.15 -0.20
C ILE A 449 8.33 -2.98 -1.17
N PHE A 450 9.54 -2.41 -1.17
CA PHE A 450 9.91 -1.24 -1.98
C PHE A 450 11.07 -1.60 -2.89
N LEU A 451 10.91 -1.42 -4.20
CA LEU A 451 11.96 -1.63 -5.20
C LEU A 451 12.42 -0.28 -5.76
N PHE A 452 13.73 -0.03 -5.70
CA PHE A 452 14.38 1.14 -6.32
C PHE A 452 15.31 0.69 -7.46
N ASP A 453 14.91 0.93 -8.71
CA ASP A 453 15.60 0.44 -9.91
C ASP A 453 15.92 1.56 -10.92
N PRO A 454 17.19 1.95 -11.06
CA PRO A 454 18.30 1.70 -10.15
C PRO A 454 18.44 2.78 -9.08
N LEU A 455 19.02 2.44 -7.94
CA LEU A 455 19.32 3.36 -6.85
C LEU A 455 20.16 4.57 -7.33
N GLN A 456 21.10 4.36 -8.26
CA GLN A 456 21.94 5.43 -8.80
C GLN A 456 21.16 6.50 -9.57
N SER A 457 20.00 6.20 -10.12
CA SER A 457 19.13 7.19 -10.75
C SER A 457 18.48 8.12 -9.72
N ILE A 458 18.31 7.64 -8.48
CA ILE A 458 17.79 8.44 -7.36
C ILE A 458 18.88 9.32 -6.76
N ILE A 459 20.02 8.72 -6.40
CA ILE A 459 21.04 9.39 -5.58
C ILE A 459 22.38 9.62 -6.29
N GLY A 460 22.60 9.06 -7.48
CA GLY A 460 23.93 9.04 -8.12
C GLY A 460 24.50 10.41 -8.53
N THR A 461 23.64 11.42 -8.69
CA THR A 461 24.03 12.81 -8.98
C THR A 461 23.96 13.71 -7.75
N LYS A 462 23.60 13.18 -6.60
CA LYS A 462 23.43 13.91 -5.35
C LYS A 462 24.76 14.02 -4.59
N SER A 463 24.85 15.01 -3.70
CA SER A 463 26.00 15.14 -2.80
C SER A 463 26.14 13.91 -1.90
N LEU A 464 27.32 13.67 -1.35
CA LEU A 464 27.54 12.57 -0.40
C LEU A 464 26.62 12.69 0.82
N GLU A 465 26.37 13.90 1.29
CA GLU A 465 25.45 14.18 2.39
C GLU A 465 24.02 13.73 2.04
N GLN A 466 23.52 14.09 0.85
CA GLN A 466 22.20 13.66 0.39
C GLN A 466 22.10 12.15 0.16
N GLN A 467 23.20 11.50 -0.25
CA GLN A 467 23.24 10.04 -0.35
C GLN A 467 23.16 9.39 1.04
N VAL A 468 23.88 9.92 2.03
CA VAL A 468 23.79 9.45 3.42
C VAL A 468 22.39 9.69 4.00
N ASP A 469 21.80 10.86 3.74
CA ASP A 469 20.44 11.18 4.18
C ASP A 469 19.40 10.22 3.59
N TRP A 470 19.56 9.84 2.31
CA TRP A 470 18.72 8.80 1.71
C TRP A 470 18.88 7.43 2.39
N MET A 471 20.12 7.00 2.66
CA MET A 471 20.34 5.72 3.37
C MET A 471 19.76 5.73 4.79
N ASN A 472 19.85 6.87 5.48
CA ASN A 472 19.21 7.04 6.79
C ASN A 472 17.69 6.98 6.70
N PHE A 473 17.11 7.54 5.65
CA PHE A 473 15.67 7.44 5.39
C PHE A 473 15.24 5.98 5.17
N GLU A 474 15.96 5.21 4.35
CA GLU A 474 15.68 3.77 4.15
C GLU A 474 15.74 3.00 5.48
N GLU A 475 16.75 3.27 6.30
CA GLU A 475 16.88 2.65 7.63
C GLU A 475 15.73 3.05 8.56
N THR A 476 15.27 4.30 8.49
CA THR A 476 14.14 4.79 9.28
C THR A 476 12.85 4.08 8.89
N ILE A 477 12.50 4.05 7.60
CA ILE A 477 11.26 3.39 7.17
C ILE A 477 11.28 1.88 7.43
N ARG A 478 12.43 1.24 7.29
CA ARG A 478 12.64 -0.17 7.63
C ARG A 478 12.29 -0.44 9.09
N ARG A 479 12.84 0.35 10.02
CA ARG A 479 12.66 0.15 11.47
C ARG A 479 11.28 0.55 11.97
N GLU A 480 10.78 1.70 11.51
CA GLU A 480 9.53 2.27 12.04
C GLU A 480 8.29 1.61 11.44
N HIS A 481 8.37 1.19 10.16
CA HIS A 481 7.22 0.66 9.45
C HIS A 481 7.33 -0.83 9.09
N ASN A 482 8.42 -1.48 9.47
CA ASN A 482 8.71 -2.88 9.14
C ASN A 482 8.49 -3.17 7.65
N VAL A 483 9.18 -2.39 6.80
CA VAL A 483 9.15 -2.53 5.33
C VAL A 483 10.48 -3.04 4.83
N THR A 484 10.45 -3.82 3.75
CA THR A 484 11.66 -4.28 3.06
C THR A 484 11.97 -3.37 1.89
N VAL A 485 13.20 -2.88 1.84
CA VAL A 485 13.72 -2.04 0.75
C VAL A 485 14.67 -2.88 -0.10
N VAL A 486 14.46 -2.90 -1.41
CA VAL A 486 15.32 -3.59 -2.38
C VAL A 486 15.93 -2.57 -3.33
N ASN A 487 17.22 -2.38 -3.22
CA ASN A 487 17.99 -1.45 -4.03
C ASN A 487 18.71 -2.19 -5.16
N ILE A 488 18.52 -1.75 -6.38
CA ILE A 488 19.32 -2.20 -7.52
C ILE A 488 20.52 -1.28 -7.66
N ALA A 489 21.71 -1.81 -7.37
CA ALA A 489 22.92 -1.04 -7.36
C ALA A 489 23.89 -1.42 -8.49
N HIS A 490 24.40 -0.42 -9.19
CA HIS A 490 25.44 -0.58 -10.21
C HIS A 490 26.84 -0.57 -9.60
N THR A 491 27.75 -1.36 -10.18
CA THR A 491 29.16 -1.29 -9.83
C THR A 491 29.88 -0.14 -10.54
N ARG A 492 31.00 0.29 -9.97
CA ARG A 492 32.02 1.11 -10.66
C ARG A 492 32.65 0.29 -11.79
N LYS A 493 33.32 0.94 -12.70
CA LYS A 493 34.19 0.26 -13.67
C LYS A 493 35.37 -0.39 -12.94
N SER A 494 35.77 -1.57 -13.38
CA SER A 494 36.98 -2.25 -12.89
C SER A 494 38.19 -1.34 -13.06
N GLY A 495 39.14 -1.44 -12.15
CA GLY A 495 40.42 -0.72 -12.25
C GLY A 495 41.23 -1.14 -13.49
N SER A 496 42.15 -0.29 -13.95
CA SER A 496 42.95 -0.51 -15.18
C SER A 496 43.75 -1.81 -15.19
N ASN A 497 44.03 -2.39 -14.01
CA ASN A 497 44.82 -3.61 -13.86
C ASN A 497 43.97 -4.82 -13.42
N GLN A 498 42.63 -4.69 -13.42
CA GLN A 498 41.72 -5.76 -13.06
C GLN A 498 40.93 -6.23 -14.28
N LYS A 499 40.57 -7.52 -14.30
CA LYS A 499 39.68 -8.09 -15.31
C LYS A 499 38.34 -7.36 -15.27
N ALA A 500 37.78 -7.00 -16.41
CA ALA A 500 36.51 -6.31 -16.46
C ALA A 500 35.40 -7.19 -15.86
N HIS A 501 34.49 -6.58 -15.08
CA HIS A 501 33.34 -7.31 -14.51
C HIS A 501 32.49 -7.97 -15.60
N SER A 502 32.40 -7.37 -16.79
CA SER A 502 31.69 -7.95 -17.95
C SER A 502 32.38 -9.18 -18.56
N GLU A 503 33.64 -9.41 -18.23
CA GLU A 503 34.44 -10.55 -18.68
C GLU A 503 34.56 -11.63 -17.59
N GLY A 504 33.80 -11.53 -16.50
CA GLY A 504 33.87 -12.40 -15.35
C GLY A 504 34.93 -11.98 -14.32
N GLY A 505 35.28 -10.69 -14.27
CA GLY A 505 36.06 -10.12 -13.16
C GLY A 505 35.24 -10.15 -11.88
N GLU A 506 35.91 -10.42 -10.76
CA GLU A 506 35.29 -10.48 -9.43
C GLU A 506 34.64 -9.14 -9.07
N ILE A 507 33.48 -9.19 -8.45
CA ILE A 507 32.75 -8.04 -7.92
C ILE A 507 32.74 -8.16 -6.40
N VAL A 508 33.11 -7.09 -5.71
CA VAL A 508 33.07 -7.00 -4.25
C VAL A 508 32.14 -5.87 -3.80
N GLU A 509 31.79 -5.83 -2.52
CA GLU A 509 30.87 -4.83 -1.96
C GLU A 509 31.35 -3.39 -2.17
N GLU A 510 32.68 -3.17 -2.18
CA GLU A 510 33.32 -1.86 -2.40
C GLU A 510 33.19 -1.35 -3.84
N ASP A 511 32.85 -2.24 -4.79
CA ASP A 511 32.65 -1.86 -6.19
C ASP A 511 31.34 -1.13 -6.44
N VAL A 512 30.46 -1.01 -5.44
CA VAL A 512 29.22 -0.25 -5.59
C VAL A 512 29.51 1.19 -5.97
N LYS A 513 28.82 1.67 -7.01
CA LYS A 513 28.95 3.06 -7.47
C LYS A 513 28.18 3.99 -6.54
N GLY A 514 28.86 4.94 -5.92
CA GLY A 514 28.32 5.93 -4.99
C GLY A 514 29.05 5.92 -3.65
N SER A 515 28.36 6.28 -2.59
CA SER A 515 28.88 6.26 -1.23
C SER A 515 29.12 4.82 -0.75
N SER A 516 30.19 4.58 -0.01
CA SER A 516 30.42 3.32 0.71
C SER A 516 29.32 3.01 1.74
N GLN A 517 28.57 4.03 2.15
CA GLN A 517 27.40 3.86 3.02
C GLN A 517 26.30 3.00 2.40
N ILE A 518 26.20 2.95 1.06
CA ILE A 518 25.19 2.10 0.38
C ILE A 518 25.35 0.64 0.82
N SER A 519 26.55 0.08 0.70
CA SER A 519 26.83 -1.30 1.16
C SER A 519 26.86 -1.41 2.69
N ALA A 520 27.31 -0.36 3.39
CA ALA A 520 27.43 -0.38 4.85
C ALA A 520 26.08 -0.36 5.55
N THR A 521 25.10 0.41 5.08
CA THR A 521 23.76 0.54 5.70
C THR A 521 22.89 -0.68 5.43
N ALA A 522 22.95 -1.25 4.22
CA ALA A 522 22.18 -2.44 3.89
C ALA A 522 22.43 -3.59 4.89
N THR A 523 21.38 -4.31 5.18
CA THR A 523 21.44 -5.50 6.04
C THR A 523 21.83 -6.76 5.27
N ILE A 524 21.48 -6.78 3.98
CA ILE A 524 21.78 -7.88 3.06
C ILE A 524 22.38 -7.31 1.77
N ASN A 525 23.50 -7.88 1.31
CA ASN A 525 24.06 -7.59 0.00
C ASN A 525 24.09 -8.87 -0.84
N ILE A 526 23.55 -8.81 -2.05
CA ILE A 526 23.51 -9.87 -3.06
C ILE A 526 24.31 -9.40 -4.26
N ILE A 527 25.32 -10.13 -4.67
CA ILE A 527 26.13 -9.82 -5.83
C ILE A 527 25.78 -10.77 -6.98
N LEU A 528 25.50 -10.21 -8.15
CA LEU A 528 25.29 -10.95 -9.38
C LEU A 528 26.48 -10.74 -10.30
N SER A 529 27.18 -11.82 -10.65
CA SER A 529 28.31 -11.82 -11.56
C SER A 529 28.07 -12.72 -12.79
N ARG A 530 28.52 -12.30 -13.96
CA ARG A 530 28.34 -13.02 -15.22
C ARG A 530 29.46 -12.68 -16.20
N ASN A 531 30.00 -13.73 -16.86
CA ASN A 531 30.96 -13.57 -17.96
C ASN A 531 30.22 -13.51 -19.31
N LYS A 532 29.94 -12.29 -19.80
CA LYS A 532 29.27 -12.08 -21.09
C LYS A 532 30.14 -12.34 -22.30
N MET A 533 31.44 -12.40 -22.10
CA MET A 533 32.44 -12.61 -23.16
C MET A 533 32.92 -14.06 -23.20
N ALA A 534 32.30 -14.95 -22.45
CA ALA A 534 32.62 -16.39 -22.53
C ALA A 534 32.38 -16.93 -23.94
N GLU A 535 33.25 -17.81 -24.40
CA GLU A 535 33.10 -18.53 -25.68
C GLU A 535 31.98 -19.57 -25.60
N ASP A 536 31.84 -20.20 -24.45
CA ASP A 536 30.75 -21.14 -24.20
C ASP A 536 29.42 -20.41 -23.95
N GLU A 537 28.41 -20.70 -24.75
CA GLU A 537 27.09 -20.07 -24.66
C GLU A 537 26.36 -20.40 -23.37
N ILE A 538 26.62 -21.52 -22.70
CA ILE A 538 26.04 -21.87 -21.41
C ILE A 538 26.65 -20.94 -20.35
N GLU A 539 27.96 -20.85 -20.27
CA GLU A 539 28.68 -19.98 -19.35
C GLU A 539 28.29 -18.52 -19.58
N LYS A 540 28.21 -18.10 -20.84
CA LYS A 540 27.80 -16.75 -21.23
C LYS A 540 26.40 -16.37 -20.72
N ASN A 541 25.51 -17.34 -20.53
CA ASN A 541 24.15 -17.16 -20.02
C ASN A 541 23.99 -17.57 -18.55
N THR A 542 25.09 -17.93 -17.87
CA THR A 542 25.10 -18.28 -16.45
C THR A 542 25.42 -17.07 -15.59
N THR A 543 24.64 -16.84 -14.53
CA THR A 543 24.89 -15.82 -13.52
C THR A 543 25.17 -16.50 -12.20
N TYR A 544 26.25 -16.09 -11.55
CA TYR A 544 26.67 -16.54 -10.23
C TYR A 544 26.17 -15.57 -9.18
N ILE A 545 25.76 -16.07 -8.03
CA ILE A 545 25.17 -15.28 -6.95
C ILE A 545 25.99 -15.47 -5.69
N ASP A 546 26.51 -14.35 -5.16
CA ASP A 546 27.24 -14.29 -3.91
C ASP A 546 26.42 -13.50 -2.87
N ILE A 547 26.53 -13.89 -1.61
CA ILE A 547 25.95 -13.21 -0.46
C ILE A 547 27.09 -12.81 0.48
N PRO A 548 27.79 -11.68 0.24
CA PRO A 548 28.89 -11.27 1.10
C PRO A 548 28.42 -10.76 2.47
N LYS A 549 27.15 -10.33 2.57
CA LYS A 549 26.59 -9.76 3.78
C LYS A 549 25.16 -10.22 4.02
N ASN A 550 24.91 -10.71 5.22
CA ASN A 550 23.60 -11.05 5.75
C ASN A 550 23.63 -10.87 7.28
N ARG A 551 23.26 -9.68 7.74
CA ARG A 551 23.35 -9.34 9.18
C ARG A 551 22.31 -10.05 10.02
N THR A 552 21.14 -10.31 9.47
CA THR A 552 20.00 -10.83 10.23
C THR A 552 20.15 -12.30 10.56
N ILE A 553 20.64 -13.11 9.60
CA ILE A 553 20.80 -14.55 9.77
C ILE A 553 22.27 -14.91 10.03
N GLY A 554 23.21 -14.09 9.55
CA GLY A 554 24.65 -14.32 9.70
C GLY A 554 25.24 -15.34 8.71
N ILE A 555 24.45 -15.90 7.80
CA ILE A 555 24.93 -16.84 6.78
C ILE A 555 25.35 -16.08 5.53
N THR A 556 26.60 -16.24 5.13
CA THR A 556 27.19 -15.63 3.91
C THR A 556 27.83 -16.72 3.06
N GLY A 557 28.08 -16.42 1.80
CA GLY A 557 28.72 -17.39 0.90
C GLY A 557 29.04 -16.82 -0.47
N LYS A 558 29.98 -17.46 -1.14
CA LYS A 558 30.32 -17.25 -2.54
C LYS A 558 29.70 -18.38 -3.37
N ASP A 559 29.25 -18.05 -4.59
CA ASP A 559 28.59 -19.00 -5.50
C ASP A 559 27.43 -19.77 -4.83
N VAL A 560 26.67 -19.10 -3.95
CA VAL A 560 25.56 -19.72 -3.19
C VAL A 560 24.43 -20.21 -4.08
N ALA A 561 24.29 -19.63 -5.28
CA ALA A 561 23.40 -20.09 -6.32
C ALA A 561 23.98 -19.79 -7.71
N LYS A 562 23.58 -20.60 -8.69
CA LYS A 562 23.85 -20.40 -10.12
C LYS A 562 22.54 -20.44 -10.87
N ILE A 563 22.32 -19.45 -11.72
CA ILE A 563 21.10 -19.36 -12.52
C ILE A 563 21.45 -19.26 -14.00
N TYR A 564 20.65 -19.91 -14.83
CA TYR A 564 20.80 -19.93 -16.29
C TYR A 564 19.67 -19.11 -16.94
N TYR A 565 20.04 -18.19 -17.82
CA TYR A 565 19.08 -17.41 -18.61
C TYR A 565 18.76 -18.09 -19.93
N SER A 566 17.51 -18.49 -20.11
CA SER A 566 17.03 -19.01 -21.40
C SER A 566 16.56 -17.87 -22.30
N GLN A 567 17.29 -17.58 -23.37
CA GLN A 567 16.91 -16.57 -24.35
C GLN A 567 15.61 -16.94 -25.09
N ALA A 568 15.37 -18.23 -25.31
CA ALA A 568 14.20 -18.74 -26.02
C ALA A 568 12.90 -18.48 -25.24
N HIS A 569 12.95 -18.55 -23.91
CA HIS A 569 11.78 -18.44 -23.03
C HIS A 569 11.77 -17.16 -22.19
N HIS A 570 12.81 -16.34 -22.34
CA HIS A 570 12.96 -15.08 -21.61
C HIS A 570 12.80 -15.23 -20.09
N THR A 571 13.39 -16.29 -19.52
CA THR A 571 13.26 -16.66 -18.11
C THR A 571 14.55 -17.19 -17.52
N LEU A 572 14.62 -17.27 -16.19
CA LEU A 572 15.72 -17.83 -15.43
C LEU A 572 15.36 -19.22 -14.88
N PHE A 573 16.36 -20.08 -14.83
CA PHE A 573 16.29 -21.39 -14.22
C PHE A 573 17.45 -21.57 -13.24
N ASP A 574 17.26 -22.40 -12.23
CA ASP A 574 18.38 -22.96 -11.51
C ASP A 574 19.31 -23.70 -12.49
N PHE A 575 20.62 -23.51 -12.34
CA PHE A 575 21.59 -24.02 -13.29
C PHE A 575 21.63 -25.55 -13.32
N GLU A 576 21.65 -26.20 -12.15
CA GLU A 576 21.72 -27.68 -12.06
C GLU A 576 20.41 -28.29 -12.56
N TYR A 577 19.28 -27.71 -12.20
CA TYR A 577 17.97 -28.11 -12.71
C TYR A 577 17.89 -28.01 -14.25
N ALA A 578 18.38 -26.90 -14.82
CA ALA A 578 18.42 -26.70 -16.26
C ALA A 578 19.33 -27.73 -16.96
N LYS A 579 20.43 -28.12 -16.31
CA LYS A 579 21.38 -29.12 -16.79
C LYS A 579 20.77 -30.53 -16.76
N GLU A 580 20.19 -30.94 -15.65
CA GLU A 580 19.55 -32.26 -15.49
C GLU A 580 18.41 -32.47 -16.48
N HIS A 581 17.60 -31.43 -16.71
CA HIS A 581 16.46 -31.49 -17.63
C HIS A 581 16.81 -31.08 -19.08
N ASN A 582 18.08 -30.82 -19.35
CA ASN A 582 18.60 -30.49 -20.68
C ASN A 582 17.98 -29.20 -21.30
N PHE A 583 17.62 -28.24 -20.47
CA PHE A 583 17.00 -26.97 -20.89
C PHE A 583 17.92 -26.04 -21.65
N PHE A 584 19.21 -26.30 -21.65
CA PHE A 584 20.18 -25.58 -22.49
C PHE A 584 19.91 -25.75 -24.00
N LYS A 585 19.18 -26.79 -24.38
CA LYS A 585 18.74 -27.05 -25.76
C LYS A 585 17.34 -26.53 -26.08
N GLY A 586 16.69 -25.95 -25.10
CA GLY A 586 15.31 -25.44 -25.17
C GLY A 586 14.33 -26.25 -24.32
N ILE A 587 13.23 -25.61 -23.91
CA ILE A 587 12.13 -26.23 -23.17
C ILE A 587 10.83 -26.07 -23.94
N THR A 588 9.88 -26.97 -23.71
CA THR A 588 8.54 -26.85 -24.27
C THR A 588 7.69 -25.88 -23.43
N SER A 589 6.64 -25.32 -24.05
CA SER A 589 5.67 -24.45 -23.33
C SER A 589 4.96 -25.20 -22.19
N GLU A 590 4.83 -26.52 -22.30
CA GLU A 590 4.22 -27.38 -21.29
C GLU A 590 5.15 -27.56 -20.07
N GLN A 591 6.42 -27.74 -20.30
CA GLN A 591 7.45 -27.77 -19.26
C GLN A 591 7.55 -26.44 -18.55
N LEU A 592 7.48 -25.33 -19.28
CA LEU A 592 7.49 -23.99 -18.70
C LEU A 592 6.29 -23.77 -17.77
N LYS A 593 5.07 -24.15 -18.20
CA LYS A 593 3.87 -24.05 -17.36
C LYS A 593 3.97 -24.93 -16.10
N GLY A 594 4.55 -26.13 -16.21
CA GLY A 594 4.78 -27.00 -15.05
C GLY A 594 5.72 -26.40 -14.00
N LEU A 595 6.70 -25.60 -14.42
CA LEU A 595 7.65 -24.91 -13.54
C LEU A 595 7.05 -23.69 -12.85
N LEU A 596 6.00 -23.12 -13.43
CA LEU A 596 5.29 -21.98 -12.88
C LEU A 596 4.17 -22.39 -11.91
N ASP A 597 3.83 -23.69 -11.84
CA ASP A 597 2.83 -24.24 -10.94
C ASP A 597 3.47 -24.60 -9.58
N PRO A 598 3.21 -23.83 -8.52
CA PRO A 598 3.80 -24.06 -7.20
C PRO A 598 3.39 -25.40 -6.58
N ASN A 599 2.24 -25.95 -6.99
CA ASN A 599 1.78 -27.26 -6.53
C ASN A 599 2.48 -28.43 -7.24
N LYS A 600 3.20 -28.15 -8.31
CA LYS A 600 4.03 -29.12 -9.04
C LYS A 600 5.54 -28.92 -8.87
N ALA A 601 5.93 -27.79 -8.30
CA ALA A 601 7.30 -27.49 -7.90
C ALA A 601 7.71 -28.19 -6.59
N THR A 602 7.20 -29.36 -6.30
CA THR A 602 7.90 -30.32 -5.48
C THR A 602 9.10 -30.80 -6.32
N ILE A 603 10.11 -29.95 -6.40
CA ILE A 603 11.47 -30.44 -6.53
C ILE A 603 11.63 -31.35 -5.33
N ALA A 604 11.78 -32.64 -5.58
CA ALA A 604 12.13 -33.57 -4.54
C ALA A 604 13.22 -32.90 -3.70
N SER A 605 12.90 -32.55 -2.45
CA SER A 605 13.92 -32.36 -1.45
C SER A 605 14.81 -33.59 -1.59
N PRO A 606 16.12 -33.46 -1.74
CA PRO A 606 16.96 -34.60 -1.56
C PRO A 606 16.60 -35.11 -0.16
N ASP A 607 16.17 -36.37 -0.10
CA ASP A 607 16.12 -37.14 1.13
C ASP A 607 17.55 -37.17 1.67
N VAL A 608 17.89 -36.21 2.49
CA VAL A 608 19.11 -36.14 3.28
C VAL A 608 18.73 -35.75 4.69
N PHE A 609 17.98 -36.61 5.32
CA PHE A 609 18.11 -36.93 6.71
C PHE A 609 17.79 -38.42 6.81
N ASP A 610 18.84 -39.26 6.69
CA ASP A 610 18.81 -40.57 7.30
C ASP A 610 18.46 -40.38 8.78
N GLU A 611 17.31 -40.89 9.17
CA GLU A 611 16.96 -41.15 10.55
C GLU A 611 17.92 -42.23 11.05
N ASP A 612 19.08 -41.85 11.58
CA ASP A 612 19.83 -42.63 12.55
C ASP A 612 21.04 -41.82 13.06
N ASP A 613 20.80 -40.84 13.93
CA ASP A 613 21.76 -40.46 14.95
C ASP A 613 20.97 -39.94 16.14
N GLY A 614 20.80 -40.86 17.10
CA GLY A 614 20.13 -40.65 18.36
C GLY A 614 20.74 -39.49 19.15
N ILE A 615 20.02 -38.39 19.26
CA ILE A 615 20.21 -37.38 20.28
C ILE A 615 19.04 -37.50 21.25
N GLU A 616 19.26 -38.21 22.38
CA GLU A 616 18.40 -38.15 23.53
C GLU A 616 18.33 -36.72 24.06
N MET A 617 17.11 -36.17 24.12
CA MET A 617 16.84 -34.93 24.83
C MET A 617 17.04 -35.18 26.34
N VAL A 618 18.07 -34.57 26.92
CA VAL A 618 18.18 -34.41 28.36
C VAL A 618 17.22 -33.31 28.79
N THR A 619 16.09 -33.72 29.33
CA THR A 619 15.23 -32.86 30.13
C THR A 619 15.84 -32.79 31.53
N GLU A 620 16.48 -31.67 31.84
CA GLU A 620 16.66 -31.18 33.23
C GLU A 620 17.23 -29.75 33.17
N PHE A 621 16.41 -28.79 33.47
CA PHE A 621 16.38 -27.67 34.42
C PHE A 621 15.34 -26.62 33.96
#